data_d25e15b21818bc4ddfc41272524df312
#
_entry.id   d25e15b21818bc4ddfc41272524df312
#
_cell.length_a   1.000
_cell.length_b   1.000
_cell.length_c   1.000
_cell.angle_alpha   90.00
_cell.angle_beta   90.00
_cell.angle_gamma   90.00
#
_symmetry.space_group_name_H-M   'P 1'
#
loop_
_entity.id
_entity.type
_entity.pdbx_description
1 polymer ?
#
loop_
_entity_poly.entity_id
_entity_poly.type
_entity_poly.pdbx_seq_one_letter_code
_entity_poly.pdbx_strand_id
1 'polypeptide(L)'
;MGVTVVKLSRDWDSTTSEALAMELVRKQTRIAVPRKRRAIHHHHPEGNSLIVIDLVPNSQQLRFAWPSLSFLGKLKVILTMRLYLRQLRRIQYSSSSNTVTPGPPGPTPLPCNGLQFGHDAKGPFPTISALETYFLKEHSFAEYRASRGWAPHPNCEPLGTPAFALLVFTHNDLNMRNLLLDDHHVLWVVDWGFSGFYLPWFECILG
;
A
#
# COMPACT_ATOMS: atom_id res chain seq x y z
N MET A 1 -24.18 5.34 -18.30
CA MET A 1 -23.32 6.14 -17.40
C MET A 1 -22.78 5.20 -16.33
N GLY A 2 -21.47 5.18 -16.11
CA GLY A 2 -20.90 4.34 -15.05
C GLY A 2 -21.14 4.98 -13.68
N VAL A 3 -21.41 4.16 -12.67
CA VAL A 3 -21.52 4.58 -11.28
C VAL A 3 -20.10 4.81 -10.74
N THR A 4 -19.93 5.85 -9.94
CA THR A 4 -18.64 6.21 -9.34
C THR A 4 -18.71 6.22 -7.82
N VAL A 5 -17.56 6.01 -7.20
CA VAL A 5 -17.34 6.13 -5.76
C VAL A 5 -16.49 7.37 -5.51
N VAL A 6 -16.86 8.14 -4.49
CA VAL A 6 -16.09 9.30 -4.03
C VAL A 6 -15.45 8.93 -2.70
N LYS A 7 -14.13 8.99 -2.63
CA LYS A 7 -13.35 8.82 -1.40
C LYS A 7 -12.86 10.18 -0.94
N LEU A 8 -13.07 10.47 0.33
CA LEU A 8 -12.58 11.67 1.00
C LEU A 8 -11.16 11.38 1.54
N SER A 9 -10.25 12.32 1.36
CA SER A 9 -8.94 12.33 1.97
C SER A 9 -8.72 13.64 2.73
N ARG A 10 -7.97 13.58 3.82
CA ARG A 10 -7.70 14.76 4.65
C ARG A 10 -6.74 15.75 4.00
N ASP A 11 -5.89 15.26 3.10
CA ASP A 11 -4.86 16.07 2.46
C ASP A 11 -4.71 15.75 0.98
N TRP A 12 -4.13 16.72 0.26
CA TRP A 12 -3.91 16.61 -1.18
C TRP A 12 -2.79 15.65 -1.57
N ASP A 13 -1.75 15.55 -0.75
CA ASP A 13 -0.61 14.68 -1.05
C ASP A 13 -1.03 13.21 -1.01
N SER A 14 -1.81 12.80 -0.01
CA SER A 14 -2.39 11.45 0.06
C SER A 14 -3.31 11.15 -1.12
N THR A 15 -4.18 12.12 -1.50
CA THR A 15 -5.07 11.97 -2.67
C THR A 15 -4.28 11.82 -3.96
N THR A 16 -3.25 12.64 -4.15
CA THR A 16 -2.40 12.61 -5.35
C THR A 16 -1.59 11.32 -5.41
N SER A 17 -1.03 10.91 -4.29
CA SER A 17 -0.24 9.68 -4.18
C SER A 17 -1.08 8.44 -4.48
N GLU A 18 -2.29 8.33 -3.90
CA GLU A 18 -3.22 7.23 -4.21
C GLU A 18 -3.60 7.23 -5.70
N ALA A 19 -3.88 8.40 -6.27
CA ALA A 19 -4.20 8.55 -7.68
C ALA A 19 -3.05 8.12 -8.60
N LEU A 20 -1.80 8.46 -8.25
CA LEU A 20 -0.59 8.06 -8.98
C LEU A 20 -0.33 6.56 -8.84
N ALA A 21 -0.51 6.00 -7.65
CA ALA A 21 -0.36 4.57 -7.40
C ALA A 21 -1.31 3.75 -8.28
N MET A 22 -2.60 4.09 -8.28
CA MET A 22 -3.59 3.44 -9.14
C MET A 22 -3.22 3.53 -10.63
N GLU A 23 -2.70 4.67 -11.07
CA GLU A 23 -2.30 4.89 -12.45
C GLU A 23 -1.07 4.06 -12.84
N LEU A 24 -0.05 3.99 -11.97
CA LEU A 24 1.14 3.15 -12.14
C LEU A 24 0.76 1.69 -12.32
N VAL A 25 -0.07 1.17 -11.39
CA VAL A 25 -0.52 -0.21 -11.42
C VAL A 25 -1.29 -0.51 -12.72
N ARG A 26 -2.22 0.34 -13.10
CA ARG A 26 -3.00 0.17 -14.33
C ARG A 26 -2.15 0.22 -15.61
N LYS A 27 -1.11 1.04 -15.64
CA LYS A 27 -0.22 1.17 -16.81
C LYS A 27 0.77 0.02 -16.95
N GLN A 28 1.26 -0.52 -15.84
CA GLN A 28 2.39 -1.45 -15.84
C GLN A 28 2.01 -2.89 -15.50
N THR A 29 0.75 -3.15 -15.10
CA THR A 29 0.32 -4.46 -14.70
C THR A 29 -1.02 -4.85 -15.32
N ARG A 30 -1.42 -6.11 -15.10
CA ARG A 30 -2.76 -6.64 -15.43
C ARG A 30 -3.66 -6.78 -14.20
N ILE A 31 -3.27 -6.15 -13.09
CA ILE A 31 -4.07 -6.15 -11.87
C ILE A 31 -5.35 -5.36 -12.12
N ALA A 32 -6.47 -5.94 -11.75
CA ALA A 32 -7.75 -5.25 -11.85
C ALA A 32 -7.83 -4.17 -10.76
N VAL A 33 -7.80 -2.91 -11.19
CA VAL A 33 -7.86 -1.70 -10.33
C VAL A 33 -8.93 -0.78 -10.89
N PRO A 34 -9.84 -0.25 -10.06
CA PRO A 34 -10.81 0.74 -10.51
C PRO A 34 -10.15 1.93 -11.21
N ARG A 35 -10.80 2.46 -12.24
CA ARG A 35 -10.24 3.63 -12.94
C ARG A 35 -10.46 4.89 -12.11
N LYS A 36 -9.39 5.63 -11.86
CA LYS A 36 -9.49 7.00 -11.36
C LYS A 36 -10.11 7.89 -12.44
N ARG A 37 -11.17 8.61 -12.09
CA ARG A 37 -11.84 9.59 -12.95
C ARG A 37 -11.32 10.99 -12.71
N ARG A 38 -11.25 11.40 -11.44
CA ARG A 38 -10.79 12.74 -11.03
C ARG A 38 -10.11 12.66 -9.67
N ALA A 39 -9.15 13.55 -9.45
CA ALA A 39 -8.70 13.99 -8.13
C ALA A 39 -9.04 15.47 -8.02
N ILE A 40 -9.68 15.88 -6.94
CA ILE A 40 -10.19 17.24 -6.74
C ILE A 40 -9.54 17.78 -5.47
N HIS A 41 -8.84 18.89 -5.63
CA HIS A 41 -8.26 19.63 -4.51
C HIS A 41 -9.25 20.70 -4.06
N HIS A 42 -9.56 20.71 -2.79
CA HIS A 42 -10.34 21.78 -2.18
C HIS A 42 -9.37 22.83 -1.61
N HIS A 43 -9.41 24.05 -2.14
CA HIS A 43 -8.48 25.12 -1.74
C HIS A 43 -8.75 25.73 -0.36
N HIS A 44 -9.79 25.31 0.35
CA HIS A 44 -10.07 25.79 1.70
C HIS A 44 -9.18 25.05 2.72
N PRO A 45 -8.58 25.70 3.73
CA PRO A 45 -7.70 25.06 4.71
C PRO A 45 -8.30 23.87 5.46
N GLU A 46 -9.61 23.85 5.64
CA GLU A 46 -10.38 22.76 6.26
C GLU A 46 -11.04 21.83 5.22
N GLY A 47 -10.76 22.06 3.93
CA GLY A 47 -11.39 21.31 2.83
C GLY A 47 -10.74 19.95 2.62
N ASN A 48 -11.57 18.90 2.54
CA ASN A 48 -11.11 17.57 2.19
C ASN A 48 -10.81 17.48 0.69
N SER A 49 -9.74 16.81 0.34
CA SER A 49 -9.48 16.41 -1.04
C SER A 49 -10.31 15.17 -1.41
N LEU A 50 -10.64 15.03 -2.68
CA LEU A 50 -11.51 13.97 -3.17
C LEU A 50 -10.81 13.18 -4.27
N ILE A 51 -10.97 11.87 -4.24
CA ILE A 51 -10.68 11.01 -5.39
C ILE A 51 -11.98 10.34 -5.87
N VAL A 52 -12.27 10.48 -7.16
CA VAL A 52 -13.43 9.87 -7.81
C VAL A 52 -12.95 8.70 -8.64
N ILE A 53 -13.44 7.50 -8.34
CA ILE A 53 -13.07 6.25 -8.99
C ILE A 53 -14.31 5.53 -9.53
N ASP A 54 -14.13 4.63 -10.49
CA ASP A 54 -15.23 3.78 -10.95
C ASP A 54 -15.66 2.83 -9.83
N LEU A 55 -16.96 2.65 -9.66
CA LEU A 55 -17.50 1.56 -8.87
C LEU A 55 -17.20 0.23 -9.59
N VAL A 56 -16.76 -0.77 -8.84
CA VAL A 56 -16.70 -2.16 -9.34
C VAL A 56 -18.10 -2.76 -9.24
N PRO A 57 -18.78 -2.96 -10.36
CA PRO A 57 -20.17 -3.42 -10.33
C PRO A 57 -20.23 -4.88 -9.86
N ASN A 58 -21.38 -5.26 -9.26
CA ASN A 58 -21.70 -6.64 -8.85
C ASN A 58 -20.57 -7.32 -8.07
N SER A 59 -19.86 -6.56 -7.25
CA SER A 59 -18.74 -7.05 -6.46
C SER A 59 -19.02 -7.05 -4.97
N GLN A 60 -18.38 -7.95 -4.26
CA GLN A 60 -18.39 -7.97 -2.80
C GLN A 60 -16.96 -8.10 -2.26
N GLN A 61 -16.74 -7.64 -1.04
CA GLN A 61 -15.43 -7.81 -0.39
C GLN A 61 -15.11 -9.29 -0.23
N LEU A 62 -13.86 -9.65 -0.50
CA LEU A 62 -13.42 -11.05 -0.43
C LEU A 62 -13.68 -11.69 0.93
N ARG A 63 -13.61 -10.92 2.03
CA ARG A 63 -13.93 -11.43 3.38
C ARG A 63 -15.34 -12.05 3.48
N PHE A 64 -16.28 -11.51 2.73
CA PHE A 64 -17.66 -12.04 2.69
C PHE A 64 -17.83 -13.14 1.65
N ALA A 65 -17.11 -13.06 0.53
CA ALA A 65 -17.14 -14.09 -0.50
C ALA A 65 -16.38 -15.37 -0.09
N TRP A 66 -15.29 -15.23 0.65
CA TRP A 66 -14.35 -16.30 0.97
C TRP A 66 -14.97 -17.55 1.59
N PRO A 67 -15.89 -17.47 2.59
CA PRO A 67 -16.51 -18.66 3.17
C PRO A 67 -17.28 -19.50 2.16
N SER A 68 -17.93 -18.86 1.19
CA SER A 68 -18.78 -19.53 0.18
C SER A 68 -18.01 -20.05 -1.04
N LEU A 69 -16.74 -19.67 -1.20
CA LEU A 69 -15.90 -20.15 -2.29
C LEU A 69 -15.58 -21.64 -2.14
N SER A 70 -15.70 -22.38 -3.26
CA SER A 70 -15.20 -23.75 -3.35
C SER A 70 -13.67 -23.79 -3.13
N PHE A 71 -13.14 -24.98 -2.88
CA PHE A 71 -11.67 -25.18 -2.77
C PHE A 71 -10.92 -24.64 -4.00
N LEU A 72 -11.41 -24.92 -5.21
CA LEU A 72 -10.82 -24.42 -6.44
C LEU A 72 -10.92 -22.89 -6.56
N GLY A 73 -12.05 -22.31 -6.10
CA GLY A 73 -12.21 -20.86 -6.03
C GLY A 73 -11.20 -20.20 -5.11
N LYS A 74 -10.99 -20.76 -3.92
CA LYS A 74 -9.96 -20.28 -2.98
C LYS A 74 -8.55 -20.39 -3.57
N LEU A 75 -8.23 -21.53 -4.18
CA LEU A 75 -6.94 -21.74 -4.85
C LEU A 75 -6.72 -20.73 -5.98
N LYS A 76 -7.75 -20.45 -6.81
CA LYS A 76 -7.68 -19.42 -7.85
C LYS A 76 -7.35 -18.05 -7.27
N VAL A 77 -8.01 -17.65 -6.19
CA VAL A 77 -7.74 -16.36 -5.52
C VAL A 77 -6.29 -16.30 -5.02
N ILE A 78 -5.81 -17.33 -4.33
CA ILE A 78 -4.42 -17.40 -3.81
C ILE A 78 -3.40 -17.28 -4.94
N LEU A 79 -3.59 -18.03 -6.03
CA LEU A 79 -2.70 -17.98 -7.19
C LEU A 79 -2.75 -16.62 -7.88
N THR A 80 -3.94 -16.00 -8.00
CA THR A 80 -4.09 -14.65 -8.54
C THR A 80 -3.35 -13.64 -7.69
N MET A 81 -3.50 -13.67 -6.36
CA MET A 81 -2.77 -12.79 -5.46
C MET A 81 -1.25 -12.95 -5.58
N ARG A 82 -0.76 -14.19 -5.66
CA ARG A 82 0.67 -14.44 -5.89
C ARG A 82 1.17 -13.82 -7.21
N LEU A 83 0.36 -13.89 -8.26
CA LEU A 83 0.68 -13.26 -9.55
C LEU A 83 0.62 -11.72 -9.45
N TYR A 84 -0.33 -11.16 -8.70
CA TYR A 84 -0.44 -9.71 -8.47
C TYR A 84 0.78 -9.18 -7.72
N LEU A 85 1.18 -9.82 -6.62
CA LEU A 85 2.39 -9.45 -5.88
C LEU A 85 3.65 -9.47 -6.75
N ARG A 86 3.79 -10.48 -7.63
CA ARG A 86 4.91 -10.53 -8.58
C ARG A 86 4.89 -9.39 -9.58
N GLN A 87 3.69 -8.93 -10.01
CA GLN A 87 3.55 -7.80 -10.91
C GLN A 87 3.86 -6.49 -10.20
N LEU A 88 3.34 -6.28 -8.98
CA LEU A 88 3.65 -5.09 -8.17
C LEU A 88 5.15 -4.89 -8.00
N ARG A 89 5.88 -5.95 -7.64
CA ARG A 89 7.34 -5.92 -7.45
C ARG A 89 8.14 -5.59 -8.72
N ARG A 90 7.53 -5.60 -9.91
CA ARG A 90 8.15 -5.25 -11.19
C ARG A 90 7.83 -3.83 -11.65
N ILE A 91 6.98 -3.12 -10.93
CA ILE A 91 6.64 -1.74 -11.26
C ILE A 91 7.88 -0.88 -11.12
N GLN A 92 8.16 -0.11 -12.16
CA GLN A 92 9.23 0.88 -12.19
C GLN A 92 8.65 2.28 -12.11
N TYR A 93 9.26 3.12 -11.31
CA TYR A 93 8.91 4.53 -11.22
C TYR A 93 10.10 5.38 -11.67
N SER A 94 9.92 6.04 -12.80
CA SER A 94 10.88 7.02 -13.27
C SER A 94 10.52 8.37 -12.67
N SER A 95 11.21 8.75 -11.59
CA SER A 95 11.19 10.14 -11.15
C SER A 95 12.22 10.92 -11.97
N SER A 96 12.08 12.25 -11.99
CA SER A 96 13.05 13.15 -12.64
C SER A 96 14.49 13.02 -12.10
N SER A 97 14.65 12.42 -10.91
CA SER A 97 15.93 12.20 -10.24
C SER A 97 16.57 10.82 -10.48
N ASN A 98 15.96 9.95 -11.28
CA ASN A 98 16.39 8.56 -11.53
C ASN A 98 16.57 7.68 -10.27
N THR A 99 16.28 8.18 -9.08
CA THR A 99 16.36 7.42 -7.83
C THR A 99 14.97 7.25 -7.23
N VAL A 100 14.61 6.00 -6.93
CA VAL A 100 13.37 5.69 -6.21
C VAL A 100 13.61 5.95 -4.73
N THR A 101 12.83 6.84 -4.13
CA THR A 101 12.86 7.10 -2.69
C THR A 101 11.83 6.25 -1.96
N PRO A 102 12.08 5.84 -0.69
CA PRO A 102 11.09 5.16 0.11
C PRO A 102 9.82 5.99 0.30
N GLY A 103 8.66 5.37 0.16
CA GLY A 103 7.39 6.02 0.45
C GLY A 103 6.40 6.06 -0.70
N PRO A 104 5.30 6.80 -0.52
CA PRO A 104 4.26 6.96 -1.52
C PRO A 104 4.76 7.63 -2.80
N PRO A 105 4.21 7.29 -3.99
CA PRO A 105 4.59 7.95 -5.23
C PRO A 105 4.15 9.42 -5.23
N GLY A 106 5.07 10.31 -5.60
CA GLY A 106 4.81 11.75 -5.64
C GLY A 106 5.91 12.51 -6.37
N PRO A 107 5.72 13.81 -6.64
CA PRO A 107 6.74 14.67 -7.26
C PRO A 107 7.94 14.90 -6.34
N THR A 108 7.73 14.81 -5.04
CA THR A 108 8.74 14.92 -3.98
C THR A 108 8.59 13.75 -3.00
N PRO A 109 9.62 13.41 -2.21
CA PRO A 109 9.49 12.42 -1.15
C PRO A 109 8.36 12.78 -0.18
N LEU A 110 7.44 11.87 0.06
CA LEU A 110 6.29 12.04 0.95
C LEU A 110 6.46 11.24 2.23
N PRO A 111 5.82 11.64 3.34
CA PRO A 111 5.78 10.86 4.57
C PRO A 111 5.17 9.48 4.33
N CYS A 112 5.75 8.48 4.98
CA CYS A 112 5.32 7.09 4.89
C CYS A 112 4.23 6.79 5.91
N ASN A 113 3.17 6.14 5.46
CA ASN A 113 2.05 5.69 6.26
C ASN A 113 1.88 4.16 6.14
N GLY A 114 1.21 3.55 7.10
CA GLY A 114 0.91 2.13 7.11
C GLY A 114 1.24 1.48 8.45
N LEU A 115 0.87 0.22 8.62
CA LEU A 115 1.02 -0.51 9.87
C LEU A 115 2.47 -0.56 10.37
N GLN A 116 3.44 -0.57 9.46
CA GLN A 116 4.87 -0.63 9.78
C GLN A 116 5.39 0.66 10.43
N PHE A 117 4.67 1.76 10.27
CA PHE A 117 5.04 3.07 10.82
C PHE A 117 4.23 3.48 12.06
N GLY A 118 3.22 2.69 12.44
CA GLY A 118 2.33 2.98 13.56
C GLY A 118 1.23 3.98 13.21
N HIS A 119 0.79 4.75 14.21
CA HIS A 119 -0.35 5.68 14.06
C HIS A 119 -0.01 6.95 13.28
N ASP A 120 1.24 7.40 13.35
CA ASP A 120 1.67 8.66 12.76
C ASP A 120 2.53 8.42 11.54
N ALA A 121 2.39 9.29 10.53
CA ALA A 121 3.27 9.31 9.38
C ALA A 121 4.73 9.53 9.80
N LYS A 122 5.67 8.83 9.17
CA LYS A 122 7.11 8.92 9.42
C LYS A 122 7.87 9.36 8.16
N GLY A 123 9.00 9.98 8.34
CA GLY A 123 9.79 10.51 7.25
C GLY A 123 9.39 11.95 6.87
N PRO A 124 9.51 12.39 5.59
CA PRO A 124 9.93 11.56 4.45
C PRO A 124 11.35 11.01 4.56
N PHE A 125 11.60 9.85 3.96
CA PHE A 125 12.92 9.23 3.92
C PHE A 125 13.60 9.51 2.58
N PRO A 126 14.69 10.29 2.53
CA PRO A 126 15.33 10.64 1.25
C PRO A 126 16.09 9.45 0.63
N THR A 127 16.44 8.44 1.42
CA THR A 127 17.22 7.28 0.99
C THR A 127 16.75 6.00 1.71
N ILE A 128 17.10 4.84 1.15
CA ILE A 128 16.90 3.53 1.82
C ILE A 128 17.67 3.49 3.14
N SER A 129 18.88 4.06 3.20
CA SER A 129 19.67 4.09 4.43
C SER A 129 19.02 4.94 5.54
N ALA A 130 18.31 6.01 5.19
CA ALA A 130 17.53 6.78 6.17
C ALA A 130 16.37 5.95 6.73
N LEU A 131 15.68 5.16 5.89
CA LEU A 131 14.64 4.23 6.30
C LEU A 131 15.20 3.10 7.17
N GLU A 132 16.35 2.53 6.81
CA GLU A 132 17.08 1.54 7.62
C GLU A 132 17.41 2.08 9.01
N THR A 133 17.99 3.26 9.07
CA THR A 133 18.33 3.93 10.33
C THR A 133 17.09 4.12 11.22
N TYR A 134 15.97 4.46 10.63
CA TYR A 134 14.70 4.57 11.36
C TYR A 134 14.32 3.24 12.01
N PHE A 135 14.26 2.14 11.24
CA PHE A 135 13.86 0.83 11.78
C PHE A 135 14.85 0.28 12.80
N LEU A 136 16.14 0.49 12.62
CA LEU A 136 17.15 0.10 13.62
C LEU A 136 16.97 0.85 14.94
N LYS A 137 16.64 2.15 14.90
CA LYS A 137 16.32 2.92 16.10
C LYS A 137 15.04 2.42 16.80
N GLU A 138 13.99 2.15 16.04
CA GLU A 138 12.74 1.60 16.60
C GLU A 138 12.98 0.25 17.27
N HIS A 139 13.78 -0.62 16.65
CA HIS A 139 14.15 -1.90 17.24
C HIS A 139 14.93 -1.72 18.54
N SER A 140 15.99 -0.91 18.55
CA SER A 140 16.78 -0.62 19.75
C SER A 140 15.95 0.00 20.88
N PHE A 141 14.97 0.85 20.54
CA PHE A 141 14.05 1.41 21.50
C PHE A 141 13.11 0.36 22.08
N ALA A 142 12.62 -0.58 21.27
CA ALA A 142 11.81 -1.70 21.72
C ALA A 142 12.60 -2.62 22.69
N GLU A 143 13.86 -2.92 22.38
CA GLU A 143 14.75 -3.69 23.26
C GLU A 143 14.99 -2.96 24.60
N TYR A 144 15.25 -1.64 24.55
CA TYR A 144 15.41 -0.84 25.77
C TYR A 144 14.15 -0.89 26.65
N ARG A 145 12.96 -0.73 26.06
CA ARG A 145 11.70 -0.83 26.81
C ARG A 145 11.50 -2.22 27.43
N ALA A 146 11.85 -3.26 26.71
CA ALA A 146 11.79 -4.64 27.21
C ALA A 146 12.76 -4.87 28.37
N SER A 147 14.00 -4.36 28.29
CA SER A 147 14.99 -4.46 29.36
C SER A 147 14.56 -3.76 30.66
N ARG A 148 13.64 -2.77 30.55
CA ARG A 148 13.05 -2.08 31.70
C ARG A 148 11.75 -2.72 32.21
N GLY A 149 11.29 -3.81 31.58
CA GLY A 149 10.02 -4.45 31.89
C GLY A 149 8.77 -3.65 31.47
N TRP A 150 8.92 -2.64 30.62
CA TRP A 150 7.82 -1.77 30.17
C TRP A 150 7.07 -2.31 28.96
N ALA A 151 7.63 -3.29 28.30
CA ALA A 151 7.03 -3.98 27.15
C ALA A 151 7.56 -5.42 27.06
N PRO A 152 6.86 -6.34 26.35
CA PRO A 152 7.41 -7.63 26.00
C PRO A 152 8.69 -7.46 25.17
N HIS A 153 9.62 -8.42 25.29
CA HIS A 153 10.81 -8.44 24.44
C HIS A 153 10.39 -8.60 22.97
N PRO A 154 10.98 -7.84 22.03
CA PRO A 154 10.72 -8.07 20.61
C PRO A 154 11.09 -9.51 20.24
N ASN A 155 10.14 -10.25 19.66
CA ASN A 155 10.31 -11.65 19.24
C ASN A 155 11.05 -11.78 17.89
N CYS A 156 11.85 -10.80 17.53
CA CYS A 156 12.57 -10.80 16.27
C CYS A 156 13.96 -10.19 16.46
N GLU A 157 14.93 -10.74 15.74
CA GLU A 157 16.22 -10.10 15.62
C GLU A 157 16.13 -8.83 14.76
N PRO A 158 17.09 -7.87 14.94
CA PRO A 158 17.14 -6.69 14.09
C PRO A 158 17.29 -7.11 12.63
N LEU A 159 16.56 -6.42 11.76
CA LEU A 159 16.64 -6.67 10.32
C LEU A 159 18.07 -6.38 9.85
N GLY A 160 18.71 -7.39 9.27
CA GLY A 160 20.04 -7.22 8.67
C GLY A 160 20.02 -6.41 7.38
N THR A 161 21.15 -5.83 7.00
CA THR A 161 21.33 -5.01 5.78
C THR A 161 20.70 -5.61 4.50
N PRO A 162 20.71 -6.94 4.24
CA PRO A 162 20.04 -7.50 3.07
C PRO A 162 18.53 -7.23 3.00
N ALA A 163 17.86 -7.01 4.16
CA ALA A 163 16.43 -6.68 4.19
C ALA A 163 16.13 -5.29 3.60
N PHE A 164 17.13 -4.42 3.47
CA PHE A 164 17.07 -3.05 2.94
C PHE A 164 17.72 -2.90 1.56
N ALA A 165 17.98 -4.01 0.86
CA ALA A 165 18.75 -3.98 -0.38
C ALA A 165 18.03 -3.29 -1.55
N LEU A 166 16.69 -3.32 -1.57
CA LEU A 166 15.92 -2.74 -2.67
C LEU A 166 14.52 -2.31 -2.23
N LEU A 167 13.95 -1.37 -2.97
CA LEU A 167 12.55 -0.98 -2.85
C LEU A 167 11.75 -1.65 -3.97
N VAL A 168 10.57 -2.11 -3.61
CA VAL A 168 9.57 -2.62 -4.56
C VAL A 168 8.26 -1.89 -4.35
N PHE A 169 7.45 -1.80 -5.38
CA PHE A 169 6.11 -1.24 -5.22
C PHE A 169 5.24 -2.22 -4.43
N THR A 170 4.63 -1.73 -3.35
CA THR A 170 3.74 -2.49 -2.47
C THR A 170 2.40 -1.76 -2.34
N HIS A 171 1.35 -2.51 -2.07
CA HIS A 171 0.05 -1.95 -1.70
C HIS A 171 0.04 -1.46 -0.24
N ASN A 172 0.77 -2.16 0.61
CA ASN A 172 0.99 -1.88 2.04
C ASN A 172 -0.26 -1.95 2.95
N ASP A 173 -1.39 -2.43 2.41
CA ASP A 173 -2.63 -2.74 3.15
C ASP A 173 -3.43 -3.84 2.44
N LEU A 174 -2.75 -4.88 1.93
CA LEU A 174 -3.42 -6.02 1.31
C LEU A 174 -4.10 -6.89 2.37
N ASN A 175 -5.41 -6.81 2.42
CA ASN A 175 -6.27 -7.63 3.27
C ASN A 175 -7.59 -7.93 2.55
N MET A 176 -8.38 -8.86 3.07
CA MET A 176 -9.62 -9.30 2.42
C MET A 176 -10.71 -8.19 2.29
N ARG A 177 -10.57 -7.05 2.98
CA ARG A 177 -11.50 -5.91 2.85
C ARG A 177 -11.18 -5.06 1.63
N ASN A 178 -9.89 -5.03 1.24
CA ASN A 178 -9.37 -4.28 0.11
C ASN A 178 -9.30 -5.11 -1.18
N LEU A 179 -9.88 -6.31 -1.15
CA LEU A 179 -10.03 -7.21 -2.27
C LEU A 179 -11.53 -7.36 -2.57
N LEU A 180 -11.93 -7.10 -3.81
CA LEU A 180 -13.31 -7.30 -4.26
C LEU A 180 -13.34 -8.44 -5.28
N LEU A 181 -14.35 -9.29 -5.17
CA LEU A 181 -14.63 -10.34 -6.16
C LEU A 181 -15.93 -9.98 -6.85
N ASP A 182 -15.88 -9.83 -8.18
CA ASP A 182 -17.08 -9.55 -8.99
C ASP A 182 -17.79 -10.86 -9.44
N ASP A 183 -18.92 -10.72 -10.10
CA ASP A 183 -19.72 -11.84 -10.62
C ASP A 183 -19.04 -12.62 -11.76
N HIS A 184 -18.01 -12.05 -12.39
CA HIS A 184 -17.13 -12.72 -13.35
C HIS A 184 -15.92 -13.41 -12.70
N HIS A 185 -15.89 -13.45 -11.35
CA HIS A 185 -14.75 -13.97 -10.58
C HIS A 185 -13.41 -13.28 -10.88
N VAL A 186 -13.46 -11.99 -11.22
CA VAL A 186 -12.27 -11.14 -11.29
C VAL A 186 -11.97 -10.58 -9.90
N LEU A 187 -10.72 -10.69 -9.50
CA LEU A 187 -10.24 -10.18 -8.22
C LEU A 187 -9.71 -8.75 -8.41
N TRP A 188 -10.42 -7.77 -7.86
CA TRP A 188 -10.07 -6.36 -7.88
C TRP A 188 -9.33 -5.97 -6.62
N VAL A 189 -8.36 -5.06 -6.76
CA VAL A 189 -7.63 -4.47 -5.63
C VAL A 189 -8.03 -3.00 -5.50
N VAL A 190 -8.42 -2.60 -4.29
CA VAL A 190 -8.91 -1.25 -3.97
C VAL A 190 -8.16 -0.69 -2.77
N ASP A 191 -8.32 0.61 -2.50
CA ASP A 191 -7.72 1.32 -1.36
C ASP A 191 -6.18 1.40 -1.41
N TRP A 192 -5.68 2.13 -2.39
CA TRP A 192 -4.25 2.31 -2.66
C TRP A 192 -3.59 3.43 -1.83
N GLY A 193 -4.26 3.92 -0.79
CA GLY A 193 -3.81 5.09 -0.01
C GLY A 193 -2.50 4.89 0.75
N PHE A 194 -2.10 3.63 1.06
CA PHE A 194 -0.83 3.32 1.73
C PHE A 194 0.24 2.78 0.79
N SER A 195 -0.08 2.68 -0.50
CA SER A 195 0.84 2.10 -1.47
C SER A 195 2.04 2.99 -1.75
N GLY A 196 3.15 2.36 -2.10
CA GLY A 196 4.38 3.06 -2.37
C GLY A 196 5.55 2.13 -2.63
N PHE A 197 6.75 2.72 -2.68
CA PHE A 197 7.99 2.00 -2.82
C PHE A 197 8.59 1.72 -1.45
N TYR A 198 8.46 0.47 -1.02
CA TYR A 198 8.87 0.02 0.30
C TYR A 198 9.71 -1.24 0.20
N LEU A 199 10.14 -1.74 1.34
CA LEU A 199 10.92 -2.97 1.44
C LEU A 199 10.04 -4.18 1.11
N PRO A 200 10.56 -5.23 0.44
CA PRO A 200 9.75 -6.36 -0.03
C PRO A 200 8.95 -7.08 1.05
N TRP A 201 9.41 -7.03 2.30
CA TRP A 201 8.74 -7.67 3.43
C TRP A 201 7.53 -6.89 3.99
N PHE A 202 7.33 -5.62 3.60
CA PHE A 202 6.17 -4.83 4.02
C PHE A 202 4.85 -5.50 3.65
N GLU A 203 4.78 -6.12 2.48
CA GLU A 203 3.59 -6.82 2.02
C GLU A 203 3.39 -8.20 2.69
N CYS A 204 4.42 -8.75 3.35
CA CYS A 204 4.34 -10.08 3.98
C CYS A 204 3.77 -10.07 5.40
N ILE A 205 3.66 -8.90 6.04
CA ILE A 205 3.23 -8.76 7.45
C ILE A 205 1.70 -8.83 7.59
N LEU A 206 0.97 -8.73 6.50
CA LEU A 206 -0.49 -8.62 6.48
C LEU A 206 -1.22 -9.93 6.11
N GLY A 207 -0.49 -11.04 6.02
CA GLY A 207 -1.03 -12.36 5.69
C GLY A 207 -1.52 -13.16 6.90
#